data_f9e33599ce972f8510fc5c8ebe57a9ce
#
_entry.id   f9e33599ce972f8510fc5c8ebe57a9ce
#
_cell.length_a   1.000
_cell.length_b   1.000
_cell.length_c   1.000
_cell.angle_alpha   90.00
_cell.angle_beta   90.00
_cell.angle_gamma   90.00
#
_symmetry.space_group_name_H-M   'P 1'
#
loop_
_entity.id
_entity.type
_entity.pdbx_description
1 polymer ?
#
loop_
_entity_poly.entity_id
_entity_poly.type
_entity_poly.pdbx_seq_one_letter_code
_entity_poly.pdbx_strand_id
1 'polypeptide(L)'
;INPDVDAKTHPYISTGLRDNKFGIAFDRAPEVYQFAQSLPNLNVQGIDCHIGSQLTSIDPFIDATDRLLALIDDLKSQGINIRHLDVGGGLGVVYRDELPPQPSDYAKALLGRLENHQDLELIFEPGRAIAANAGILLTRVEFLKHTEHKNFAIIDAAMNDLMRPALYQAWQDIVPVSPRNGEPQTYDLVGPICETGDFLGKDRAIVLQEGDLL
;
A
#
# COMPACT_ATOMS: atom_id res chain seq x y z
N ILE A 1 1.46 2.78 -17.40
CA ILE A 1 0.20 3.41 -17.83
C ILE A 1 -0.62 3.78 -16.61
N ASN A 2 -1.25 4.96 -16.61
CA ASN A 2 -2.27 5.31 -15.64
C ASN A 2 -3.64 4.87 -16.18
N PRO A 3 -4.28 3.85 -15.61
CA PRO A 3 -5.52 3.30 -16.15
C PRO A 3 -6.76 4.12 -15.79
N ASP A 4 -6.64 5.21 -15.02
CA ASP A 4 -7.74 6.03 -14.51
C ASP A 4 -8.77 5.19 -13.72
N VAL A 5 -8.29 4.43 -12.76
CA VAL A 5 -9.10 3.58 -11.87
C VAL A 5 -9.00 4.07 -10.44
N ASP A 6 -10.14 4.21 -9.77
CA ASP A 6 -10.22 4.56 -8.36
C ASP A 6 -9.98 3.32 -7.47
N ALA A 7 -8.85 3.29 -6.82
CA ALA A 7 -8.48 2.24 -5.88
C ALA A 7 -9.25 2.27 -4.55
N LYS A 8 -10.08 3.31 -4.31
CA LYS A 8 -10.87 3.52 -3.08
C LYS A 8 -10.01 3.44 -1.80
N THR A 9 -8.79 3.95 -1.87
CA THR A 9 -7.83 3.98 -0.76
C THR A 9 -7.60 5.42 -0.26
N HIS A 10 -6.74 5.59 0.74
CA HIS A 10 -6.38 6.93 1.21
C HIS A 10 -5.83 7.78 0.04
N PRO A 11 -6.24 9.06 -0.11
CA PRO A 11 -5.86 9.89 -1.26
C PRO A 11 -4.35 9.98 -1.53
N TYR A 12 -3.52 9.95 -0.49
CA TYR A 12 -2.05 10.02 -0.63
C TYR A 12 -1.39 8.73 -1.12
N ILE A 13 -2.13 7.60 -1.13
CA ILE A 13 -1.62 6.31 -1.60
C ILE A 13 -2.38 5.76 -2.80
N SER A 14 -3.34 6.51 -3.34
CA SER A 14 -3.96 6.27 -4.64
C SER A 14 -3.04 6.76 -5.76
N THR A 15 -2.80 5.95 -6.76
CA THR A 15 -1.88 6.27 -7.88
C THR A 15 -2.49 6.06 -9.25
N GLY A 16 -3.69 5.47 -9.34
CA GLY A 16 -4.36 5.10 -10.58
C GLY A 16 -5.33 6.12 -11.16
N LEU A 17 -5.52 7.28 -10.52
CA LEU A 17 -6.42 8.32 -10.99
C LEU A 17 -5.73 9.25 -12.00
N ARG A 18 -6.51 9.84 -12.90
CA ARG A 18 -6.07 10.73 -13.98
C ARG A 18 -5.18 11.88 -13.50
N ASP A 19 -5.44 12.42 -12.29
CA ASP A 19 -4.71 13.56 -11.72
C ASP A 19 -3.45 13.13 -10.95
N ASN A 20 -3.15 11.83 -10.88
CA ASN A 20 -1.94 11.37 -10.24
C ASN A 20 -0.72 11.57 -11.16
N LYS A 21 0.45 11.82 -10.53
CA LYS A 21 1.70 12.11 -11.24
C LYS A 21 2.32 10.94 -11.99
N PHE A 22 1.81 9.72 -11.80
CA PHE A 22 2.43 8.49 -12.27
C PHE A 22 1.87 8.05 -13.62
N GLY A 23 2.73 7.37 -14.38
CA GLY A 23 2.35 6.73 -15.62
C GLY A 23 2.07 7.70 -16.77
N ILE A 24 1.80 7.12 -17.92
CA ILE A 24 1.31 7.82 -19.12
C ILE A 24 -0.22 7.78 -19.07
N ALA A 25 -0.88 8.88 -19.37
CA ALA A 25 -2.33 8.94 -19.47
C ALA A 25 -2.84 7.88 -20.47
N PHE A 26 -3.90 7.18 -20.11
CA PHE A 26 -4.42 6.04 -20.87
C PHE A 26 -4.72 6.37 -22.34
N ASP A 27 -5.33 7.52 -22.57
CA ASP A 27 -5.68 8.02 -23.92
C ASP A 27 -4.45 8.41 -24.77
N ARG A 28 -3.30 8.65 -24.15
CA ARG A 28 -2.03 8.94 -24.81
C ARG A 28 -1.16 7.71 -25.08
N ALA A 29 -1.50 6.58 -24.45
CA ALA A 29 -0.68 5.39 -24.51
C ALA A 29 -0.40 4.89 -25.93
N PRO A 30 -1.38 4.77 -26.86
CA PRO A 30 -1.12 4.28 -28.21
C PRO A 30 -0.09 5.12 -28.97
N GLU A 31 -0.18 6.47 -28.88
CA GLU A 31 0.78 7.39 -29.49
C GLU A 31 2.20 7.17 -28.96
N VAL A 32 2.33 7.04 -27.63
CA VAL A 32 3.64 6.86 -26.98
C VAL A 32 4.25 5.50 -27.33
N TYR A 33 3.45 4.43 -27.40
CA TYR A 33 3.93 3.12 -27.82
C TYR A 33 4.38 3.09 -29.28
N GLN A 34 3.65 3.74 -30.18
CA GLN A 34 4.06 3.90 -31.58
C GLN A 34 5.38 4.66 -31.69
N PHE A 35 5.51 5.76 -30.93
CA PHE A 35 6.76 6.52 -30.88
C PHE A 35 7.92 5.68 -30.36
N ALA A 36 7.72 4.95 -29.24
CA ALA A 36 8.74 4.08 -28.68
C ALA A 36 9.18 3.00 -29.68
N GLN A 37 8.24 2.39 -30.40
CA GLN A 37 8.55 1.37 -31.42
C GLN A 37 9.33 1.97 -32.62
N SER A 38 9.19 3.24 -32.91
CA SER A 38 9.95 3.90 -33.99
C SER A 38 11.42 4.13 -33.64
N LEU A 39 11.80 4.02 -32.36
CA LEU A 39 13.16 4.29 -31.90
C LEU A 39 14.06 3.05 -32.00
N PRO A 40 15.25 3.17 -32.66
CA PRO A 40 16.06 2.00 -33.02
C PRO A 40 16.69 1.26 -31.83
N ASN A 41 16.78 1.91 -30.66
CA ASN A 41 17.44 1.33 -29.48
C ASN A 41 16.45 0.99 -28.36
N LEU A 42 15.15 0.98 -28.65
CA LEU A 42 14.11 0.55 -27.71
C LEU A 42 13.47 -0.75 -28.19
N ASN A 43 13.18 -1.60 -27.22
CA ASN A 43 12.43 -2.83 -27.42
C ASN A 43 11.20 -2.80 -26.49
N VAL A 44 10.04 -2.54 -27.08
CA VAL A 44 8.77 -2.52 -26.35
C VAL A 44 8.42 -3.96 -25.94
N GLN A 45 8.30 -4.22 -24.64
CA GLN A 45 8.07 -5.56 -24.09
C GLN A 45 6.75 -5.69 -23.33
N GLY A 46 6.32 -4.64 -22.65
CA GLY A 46 5.21 -4.77 -21.70
C GLY A 46 4.47 -3.49 -21.41
N ILE A 47 3.44 -3.66 -20.63
CA ILE A 47 2.64 -2.60 -19.99
C ILE A 47 2.70 -2.83 -18.49
N ASP A 48 2.88 -1.76 -17.73
CA ASP A 48 2.82 -1.72 -16.28
C ASP A 48 1.77 -0.72 -15.81
N CYS A 49 1.10 -1.04 -14.69
CA CYS A 49 0.31 -0.09 -13.94
C CYS A 49 0.45 -0.30 -12.43
N HIS A 50 0.21 0.75 -11.66
CA HIS A 50 0.08 0.67 -10.20
C HIS A 50 -1.03 1.60 -9.75
N ILE A 51 -2.15 1.05 -9.25
CA ILE A 51 -3.36 1.83 -8.97
C ILE A 51 -3.46 2.37 -7.55
N GLY A 52 -2.65 1.86 -6.62
CA GLY A 52 -2.66 2.31 -5.23
C GLY A 52 -2.07 1.30 -4.27
N SER A 53 -2.23 1.59 -2.99
CA SER A 53 -1.70 0.75 -1.90
C SER A 53 -2.78 0.49 -0.85
N GLN A 54 -2.73 -0.66 -0.18
CA GLN A 54 -3.69 -1.09 0.82
C GLN A 54 -5.12 -1.26 0.25
N LEU A 55 -5.24 -1.88 -0.91
CA LEU A 55 -6.52 -2.22 -1.49
C LEU A 55 -7.12 -3.45 -0.78
N THR A 56 -8.36 -3.33 -0.36
CA THR A 56 -9.10 -4.38 0.35
C THR A 56 -10.22 -5.02 -0.49
N SER A 57 -10.33 -4.61 -1.77
CA SER A 57 -11.25 -5.21 -2.76
C SER A 57 -10.48 -5.64 -4.00
N ILE A 58 -10.97 -6.69 -4.67
CA ILE A 58 -10.44 -7.19 -5.94
C ILE A 58 -10.91 -6.33 -7.12
N ASP A 59 -12.09 -5.71 -7.03
CA ASP A 59 -12.75 -5.05 -8.16
C ASP A 59 -11.88 -3.98 -8.86
N PRO A 60 -11.15 -3.08 -8.16
CA PRO A 60 -10.29 -2.11 -8.82
C PRO A 60 -9.15 -2.75 -9.62
N PHE A 61 -8.62 -3.88 -9.17
CA PHE A 61 -7.59 -4.62 -9.89
C PHE A 61 -8.16 -5.25 -11.17
N ILE A 62 -9.37 -5.80 -11.11
CA ILE A 62 -10.06 -6.34 -12.28
C ILE A 62 -10.32 -5.24 -13.30
N ASP A 63 -10.87 -4.08 -12.86
CA ASP A 63 -11.14 -2.95 -13.75
C ASP A 63 -9.85 -2.45 -14.44
N ALA A 64 -8.76 -2.29 -13.69
CA ALA A 64 -7.48 -1.89 -14.25
C ALA A 64 -6.96 -2.93 -15.26
N THR A 65 -7.01 -4.22 -14.91
CA THR A 65 -6.56 -5.31 -15.78
C THR A 65 -7.38 -5.33 -17.09
N ASP A 66 -8.69 -5.23 -17.02
CA ASP A 66 -9.57 -5.24 -18.20
C ASP A 66 -9.26 -4.07 -19.15
N ARG A 67 -9.03 -2.87 -18.60
CA ARG A 67 -8.61 -1.70 -19.37
C ARG A 67 -7.27 -1.93 -20.07
N LEU A 68 -6.30 -2.48 -19.35
CA LEU A 68 -4.98 -2.75 -19.94
C LEU A 68 -5.04 -3.86 -21.00
N LEU A 69 -5.84 -4.90 -20.82
CA LEU A 69 -6.04 -5.93 -21.84
C LEU A 69 -6.65 -5.35 -23.11
N ALA A 70 -7.63 -4.46 -22.99
CA ALA A 70 -8.21 -3.76 -24.14
C ALA A 70 -7.17 -2.88 -24.87
N LEU A 71 -6.27 -2.22 -24.12
CA LEU A 71 -5.16 -1.46 -24.70
C LEU A 71 -4.16 -2.39 -25.41
N ILE A 72 -3.85 -3.56 -24.83
CA ILE A 72 -2.98 -4.56 -25.44
C ILE A 72 -3.55 -5.04 -26.78
N ASP A 73 -4.85 -5.29 -26.84
CA ASP A 73 -5.53 -5.70 -28.08
C ASP A 73 -5.46 -4.60 -29.16
N ASP A 74 -5.67 -3.34 -28.76
CA ASP A 74 -5.52 -2.20 -29.65
C ASP A 74 -4.09 -2.06 -30.18
N LEU A 75 -3.08 -2.12 -29.32
CA LEU A 75 -1.66 -2.09 -29.70
C LEU A 75 -1.28 -3.24 -30.62
N LYS A 76 -1.80 -4.45 -30.34
CA LYS A 76 -1.57 -5.63 -31.18
C LYS A 76 -2.14 -5.44 -32.58
N SER A 77 -3.33 -4.80 -32.70
CA SER A 77 -3.93 -4.47 -34.00
C SER A 77 -3.06 -3.50 -34.83
N GLN A 78 -2.23 -2.72 -34.16
CA GLN A 78 -1.28 -1.78 -34.74
C GLN A 78 0.11 -2.36 -34.97
N GLY A 79 0.29 -3.68 -34.72
CA GLY A 79 1.57 -4.39 -34.91
C GLY A 79 2.55 -4.25 -33.76
N ILE A 80 2.09 -3.78 -32.58
CA ILE A 80 2.90 -3.67 -31.36
C ILE A 80 2.57 -4.86 -30.45
N ASN A 81 3.52 -5.79 -30.33
CA ASN A 81 3.34 -7.00 -29.53
C ASN A 81 3.80 -6.78 -28.09
N ILE A 82 2.85 -6.84 -27.17
CA ILE A 82 3.08 -6.82 -25.72
C ILE A 82 3.21 -8.26 -25.23
N ARG A 83 4.20 -8.53 -24.40
CA ARG A 83 4.47 -9.86 -23.81
C ARG A 83 4.30 -9.88 -22.31
N HIS A 84 4.48 -8.74 -21.64
CA HIS A 84 4.39 -8.62 -20.20
C HIS A 84 3.26 -7.68 -19.81
N LEU A 85 2.43 -8.10 -18.87
CA LEU A 85 1.45 -7.26 -18.19
C LEU A 85 1.81 -7.23 -16.71
N ASP A 86 2.34 -6.10 -16.24
CA ASP A 86 2.56 -5.85 -14.83
C ASP A 86 1.34 -5.14 -14.25
N VAL A 87 0.69 -5.75 -13.29
CA VAL A 87 -0.48 -5.19 -12.61
C VAL A 87 -0.11 -4.43 -11.35
N GLY A 88 1.18 -4.29 -11.10
CA GLY A 88 1.74 -3.58 -9.96
C GLY A 88 1.52 -4.30 -8.63
N GLY A 89 1.57 -3.52 -7.59
CA GLY A 89 1.29 -3.98 -6.23
C GLY A 89 -0.06 -3.48 -5.73
N GLY A 90 -0.14 -3.26 -4.42
CA GLY A 90 -1.30 -2.64 -3.81
C GLY A 90 -2.17 -3.57 -2.98
N LEU A 91 -2.00 -4.89 -3.08
CA LEU A 91 -2.76 -5.85 -2.27
C LEU A 91 -2.57 -5.51 -0.77
N GLY A 92 -3.70 -5.31 -0.08
CA GLY A 92 -3.75 -4.91 1.31
C GLY A 92 -3.43 -6.05 2.28
N VAL A 93 -3.20 -5.66 3.53
CA VAL A 93 -3.06 -6.56 4.68
C VAL A 93 -3.99 -6.10 5.82
N VAL A 94 -4.19 -6.95 6.79
CA VAL A 94 -4.95 -6.63 8.01
C VAL A 94 -4.06 -5.84 8.96
N TYR A 95 -4.49 -4.63 9.33
CA TYR A 95 -3.90 -3.85 10.42
C TYR A 95 -4.82 -3.80 11.65
N ARG A 96 -6.13 -3.81 11.44
CA ARG A 96 -7.13 -3.76 12.49
C ARG A 96 -8.36 -4.59 12.14
N ASP A 97 -9.20 -4.10 11.25
CA ASP A 97 -10.52 -4.67 10.92
C ASP A 97 -10.69 -4.91 9.42
N GLU A 98 -9.62 -4.68 8.64
CA GLU A 98 -9.66 -4.83 7.20
C GLU A 98 -9.80 -6.32 6.81
N LEU A 99 -10.51 -6.56 5.71
CA LEU A 99 -10.70 -7.89 5.14
C LEU A 99 -10.15 -7.91 3.70
N PRO A 100 -8.83 -7.80 3.51
CA PRO A 100 -8.25 -7.87 2.19
C PRO A 100 -8.42 -9.26 1.58
N PRO A 101 -8.49 -9.36 0.24
CA PRO A 101 -8.54 -10.64 -0.44
C PRO A 101 -7.27 -11.46 -0.14
N GLN A 102 -7.43 -12.76 -0.06
CA GLN A 102 -6.27 -13.65 0.04
C GLN A 102 -5.44 -13.58 -1.25
N PRO A 103 -4.10 -13.70 -1.18
CA PRO A 103 -3.26 -13.69 -2.38
C PRO A 103 -3.68 -14.71 -3.44
N SER A 104 -4.16 -15.88 -3.02
CA SER A 104 -4.66 -16.92 -3.92
C SER A 104 -5.91 -16.50 -4.69
N ASP A 105 -6.83 -15.77 -4.05
CA ASP A 105 -8.08 -15.34 -4.66
C ASP A 105 -7.83 -14.16 -5.59
N TYR A 106 -6.93 -13.24 -5.18
CA TYR A 106 -6.42 -12.16 -6.02
C TYR A 106 -5.77 -12.71 -7.31
N ALA A 107 -4.83 -13.65 -7.17
CA ALA A 107 -4.16 -14.27 -8.33
C ALA A 107 -5.14 -14.99 -9.26
N LYS A 108 -6.09 -15.78 -8.71
CA LYS A 108 -7.11 -16.48 -9.51
C LYS A 108 -8.00 -15.51 -10.28
N ALA A 109 -8.43 -14.41 -9.64
CA ALA A 109 -9.28 -13.42 -10.26
C ALA A 109 -8.60 -12.77 -11.49
N LEU A 110 -7.33 -12.41 -11.36
CA LEU A 110 -6.58 -11.81 -12.47
C LEU A 110 -6.22 -12.83 -13.56
N LEU A 111 -5.78 -14.04 -13.20
CA LEU A 111 -5.51 -15.10 -14.18
C LEU A 111 -6.76 -15.47 -14.99
N GLY A 112 -7.95 -15.44 -14.37
CA GLY A 112 -9.20 -15.63 -15.09
C GLY A 112 -9.48 -14.57 -16.17
N ARG A 113 -8.92 -13.36 -16.04
CA ARG A 113 -9.04 -12.31 -17.09
C ARG A 113 -8.15 -12.58 -18.30
N LEU A 114 -7.08 -13.39 -18.13
CA LEU A 114 -6.11 -13.68 -19.17
C LEU A 114 -6.43 -14.93 -20.01
N GLU A 115 -7.62 -15.51 -19.88
CA GLU A 115 -7.99 -16.73 -20.64
C GLU A 115 -7.78 -16.61 -22.16
N ASN A 116 -8.01 -15.42 -22.72
CA ASN A 116 -7.82 -15.10 -24.13
C ASN A 116 -6.44 -14.51 -24.46
N HIS A 117 -5.56 -14.37 -23.46
CA HIS A 117 -4.25 -13.71 -23.57
C HIS A 117 -3.15 -14.60 -22.96
N GLN A 118 -3.15 -15.89 -23.30
CA GLN A 118 -2.24 -16.90 -22.74
C GLN A 118 -0.77 -16.69 -23.15
N ASP A 119 -0.52 -15.81 -24.09
CA ASP A 119 0.81 -15.38 -24.53
C ASP A 119 1.41 -14.25 -23.67
N LEU A 120 0.61 -13.69 -22.73
CA LEU A 120 1.09 -12.71 -21.78
C LEU A 120 1.69 -13.34 -20.53
N GLU A 121 2.83 -12.83 -20.10
CA GLU A 121 3.41 -13.06 -18.78
C GLU A 121 2.84 -12.03 -17.80
N LEU A 122 2.16 -12.50 -16.73
CA LEU A 122 1.60 -11.64 -15.70
C LEU A 122 2.62 -11.42 -14.59
N ILE A 123 2.89 -10.16 -14.28
CA ILE A 123 3.84 -9.74 -13.25
C ILE A 123 3.06 -9.06 -12.11
N PHE A 124 3.53 -9.27 -10.87
CA PHE A 124 2.96 -8.69 -9.65
C PHE A 124 4.05 -8.08 -8.78
N GLU A 125 3.73 -6.98 -8.13
CA GLU A 125 4.64 -6.25 -7.21
C GLU A 125 4.07 -6.16 -5.77
N PRO A 126 3.70 -7.26 -5.10
CA PRO A 126 2.93 -7.25 -3.85
C PRO A 126 3.77 -6.91 -2.62
N GLY A 127 4.50 -5.79 -2.62
CA GLY A 127 5.45 -5.41 -1.57
C GLY A 127 4.86 -5.46 -0.16
N ARG A 128 3.71 -4.81 0.07
CA ARG A 128 3.04 -4.80 1.38
C ARG A 128 2.59 -6.20 1.80
N ALA A 129 1.96 -6.96 0.90
CA ALA A 129 1.45 -8.30 1.21
C ALA A 129 2.58 -9.29 1.58
N ILE A 130 3.79 -9.06 1.08
CA ILE A 130 4.98 -9.86 1.43
C ILE A 130 5.61 -9.39 2.75
N ALA A 131 5.78 -8.07 2.93
CA ALA A 131 6.69 -7.53 3.94
C ALA A 131 5.99 -7.03 5.22
N ALA A 132 4.71 -6.64 5.18
CA ALA A 132 4.08 -5.94 6.29
C ALA A 132 4.01 -6.77 7.59
N ASN A 133 3.80 -8.07 7.49
CA ASN A 133 3.72 -8.98 8.63
C ASN A 133 5.07 -9.69 8.93
N ALA A 134 6.14 -9.30 8.26
CA ALA A 134 7.45 -9.94 8.41
C ALA A 134 8.36 -9.26 9.44
N GLY A 135 7.94 -8.14 10.03
CA GLY A 135 8.73 -7.37 10.98
C GLY A 135 7.89 -6.69 12.05
N ILE A 136 8.57 -6.26 13.09
CA ILE A 136 8.03 -5.45 14.19
C ILE A 136 8.93 -4.23 14.40
N LEU A 137 8.36 -3.17 15.00
CA LEU A 137 9.11 -2.10 15.61
C LEU A 137 9.14 -2.35 17.13
N LEU A 138 10.32 -2.53 17.68
CA LEU A 138 10.50 -2.64 19.13
C LEU A 138 10.86 -1.27 19.69
N THR A 139 10.18 -0.84 20.74
CA THR A 139 10.40 0.46 21.39
C THR A 139 10.28 0.35 22.90
N ARG A 140 10.88 1.30 23.61
CA ARG A 140 10.87 1.38 25.07
C ARG A 140 10.04 2.57 25.54
N VAL A 141 9.28 2.38 26.60
CA VAL A 141 8.63 3.46 27.34
C VAL A 141 9.69 4.15 28.20
N GLU A 142 10.05 5.38 27.86
CA GLU A 142 11.02 6.17 28.61
C GLU A 142 10.36 6.89 29.80
N PHE A 143 9.19 7.52 29.56
CA PHE A 143 8.46 8.26 30.59
C PHE A 143 6.95 8.08 30.45
N LEU A 144 6.24 8.12 31.59
CA LEU A 144 4.79 8.22 31.63
C LEU A 144 4.41 9.61 32.14
N LYS A 145 3.61 10.33 31.35
CA LYS A 145 3.09 11.65 31.71
C LYS A 145 1.59 11.57 31.88
N HIS A 146 1.13 11.78 33.11
CA HIS A 146 -0.31 11.83 33.45
C HIS A 146 -0.75 13.29 33.57
N THR A 147 -1.88 13.63 32.96
CA THR A 147 -2.50 14.95 33.07
C THR A 147 -3.99 14.80 33.39
N GLU A 148 -4.66 15.88 33.73
CA GLU A 148 -6.11 15.88 33.99
C GLU A 148 -6.94 15.50 32.73
N HIS A 149 -6.37 15.69 31.52
CA HIS A 149 -7.12 15.51 30.28
C HIS A 149 -6.66 14.31 29.48
N LYS A 150 -5.38 13.97 29.49
CA LYS A 150 -4.81 12.91 28.67
C LYS A 150 -3.50 12.38 29.25
N ASN A 151 -3.27 11.07 29.10
CA ASN A 151 -1.97 10.48 29.46
C ASN A 151 -1.12 10.25 28.21
N PHE A 152 0.17 10.38 28.38
CA PHE A 152 1.16 10.14 27.33
C PHE A 152 2.16 9.10 27.80
N ALA A 153 2.49 8.15 26.92
CA ALA A 153 3.67 7.31 27.04
C ALA A 153 4.71 7.81 26.04
N ILE A 154 5.77 8.40 26.54
CA ILE A 154 6.92 8.87 25.74
C ILE A 154 7.81 7.68 25.51
N ILE A 155 8.04 7.35 24.23
CA ILE A 155 8.83 6.19 23.80
C ILE A 155 10.09 6.65 23.06
N ASP A 156 11.07 5.75 22.92
CA ASP A 156 12.33 6.03 22.22
C ASP A 156 12.24 5.91 20.69
N ALA A 157 11.13 5.42 20.14
CA ALA A 157 10.83 5.49 18.72
C ALA A 157 10.03 6.76 18.37
N ALA A 158 10.11 7.19 17.12
CA ALA A 158 9.49 8.42 16.65
C ALA A 158 8.85 8.26 15.26
N MET A 159 8.18 9.33 14.77
CA MET A 159 7.55 9.34 13.46
C MET A 159 8.52 9.11 12.29
N ASN A 160 9.83 9.35 12.47
CA ASN A 160 10.84 9.04 11.46
C ASN A 160 11.17 7.55 11.38
N ASP A 161 10.94 6.79 12.46
CA ASP A 161 11.12 5.34 12.50
C ASP A 161 9.87 4.63 11.96
N LEU A 162 8.68 5.12 12.31
CA LEU A 162 7.39 4.63 11.83
C LEU A 162 6.49 5.80 11.41
N MET A 163 6.62 6.20 10.16
CA MET A 163 5.99 7.39 9.58
C MET A 163 4.45 7.27 9.42
N ARG A 164 3.95 6.08 9.18
CA ARG A 164 2.57 5.87 8.74
C ARG A 164 1.49 6.37 9.71
N PRO A 165 1.60 6.22 11.05
CA PRO A 165 0.64 6.80 11.98
C PRO A 165 0.54 8.33 11.85
N ALA A 166 1.66 9.03 11.80
CA ALA A 166 1.71 10.48 11.68
C ALA A 166 1.20 10.98 10.32
N LEU A 167 1.64 10.35 9.22
CA LEU A 167 1.37 10.82 7.85
C LEU A 167 -0.02 10.43 7.33
N TYR A 168 -0.49 9.24 7.67
CA TYR A 168 -1.74 8.67 7.13
C TYR A 168 -2.79 8.37 8.21
N GLN A 169 -2.51 8.69 9.49
CA GLN A 169 -3.33 8.25 10.63
C GLN A 169 -3.53 6.72 10.64
N ALA A 170 -2.55 6.00 10.11
CA ALA A 170 -2.61 4.55 9.97
C ALA A 170 -2.58 3.88 11.34
N TRP A 171 -3.45 2.91 11.52
CA TRP A 171 -3.43 2.04 12.69
C TRP A 171 -2.22 1.11 12.63
N GLN A 172 -1.53 0.99 13.78
CA GLN A 172 -0.57 -0.07 14.08
C GLN A 172 -0.99 -0.65 15.42
N ASP A 173 -0.99 -1.96 15.55
CA ASP A 173 -1.22 -2.55 16.86
C ASP A 173 0.01 -2.33 17.75
N ILE A 174 -0.22 -2.06 19.02
CA ILE A 174 0.84 -1.78 19.99
C ILE A 174 0.58 -2.67 21.20
N VAL A 175 1.50 -3.56 21.45
CA VAL A 175 1.38 -4.57 22.49
C VAL A 175 2.64 -4.60 23.37
N PRO A 176 2.52 -4.83 24.69
CA PRO A 176 3.68 -4.99 25.55
C PRO A 176 4.36 -6.32 25.27
N VAL A 177 5.68 -6.33 25.17
CA VAL A 177 6.50 -7.56 25.06
C VAL A 177 6.28 -8.46 26.27
N SER A 178 6.10 -7.85 27.45
CA SER A 178 5.78 -8.57 28.70
C SER A 178 4.50 -8.00 29.29
N PRO A 179 3.34 -8.60 29.02
CA PRO A 179 2.06 -8.12 29.54
C PRO A 179 2.03 -8.05 31.07
N ARG A 180 1.46 -6.97 31.60
CA ARG A 180 1.30 -6.75 33.04
C ARG A 180 -0.14 -6.94 33.47
N ASN A 181 -0.33 -7.38 34.69
CA ASN A 181 -1.64 -7.38 35.34
C ASN A 181 -1.95 -5.97 35.86
N GLY A 182 -3.19 -5.53 35.75
CA GLY A 182 -3.66 -4.25 36.25
C GLY A 182 -4.80 -3.69 35.41
N GLU A 183 -5.33 -2.56 35.84
CA GLU A 183 -6.34 -1.82 35.09
C GLU A 183 -5.64 -1.02 33.99
N PRO A 184 -6.04 -1.21 32.71
CA PRO A 184 -5.46 -0.46 31.62
C PRO A 184 -5.81 1.03 31.71
N GLN A 185 -4.87 1.88 31.43
CA GLN A 185 -5.09 3.32 31.26
C GLN A 185 -4.97 3.66 29.79
N THR A 186 -5.65 4.72 29.37
CA THR A 186 -5.58 5.21 27.99
C THR A 186 -4.40 6.14 27.81
N TYR A 187 -3.53 5.84 26.84
CA TYR A 187 -2.35 6.62 26.50
C TYR A 187 -2.33 7.00 25.02
N ASP A 188 -1.79 8.18 24.71
CA ASP A 188 -1.15 8.44 23.42
C ASP A 188 0.32 8.04 23.52
N LEU A 189 0.79 7.17 22.62
CA LEU A 189 2.19 6.82 22.49
C LEU A 189 2.85 7.82 21.55
N VAL A 190 3.81 8.58 22.09
CA VAL A 190 4.45 9.72 21.41
C VAL A 190 5.95 9.58 21.44
N GLY A 191 6.61 10.01 20.37
CA GLY A 191 8.05 10.00 20.27
C GLY A 191 8.70 11.25 20.90
N PRO A 192 10.04 11.35 20.81
CA PRO A 192 10.82 12.46 21.38
C PRO A 192 10.97 13.67 20.44
N ILE A 193 10.40 13.63 19.23
CA ILE A 193 10.51 14.72 18.27
C ILE A 193 9.68 15.92 18.75
N CYS A 194 10.22 17.13 18.64
CA CYS A 194 9.54 18.36 19.01
C CYS A 194 8.50 18.78 17.95
N GLU A 195 7.54 17.89 17.70
CA GLU A 195 6.46 18.05 16.73
C GLU A 195 5.19 17.40 17.29
N THR A 196 4.08 18.11 17.26
CA THR A 196 2.76 17.61 17.73
C THR A 196 2.31 16.37 16.95
N GLY A 197 2.75 16.24 15.72
CA GLY A 197 2.48 15.08 14.86
C GLY A 197 3.30 13.83 15.20
N ASP A 198 4.24 13.89 16.13
CA ASP A 198 5.07 12.75 16.51
C ASP A 198 4.34 11.80 17.46
N PHE A 199 3.47 10.99 16.89
CA PHE A 199 2.77 9.92 17.59
C PHE A 199 2.81 8.61 16.78
N LEU A 200 2.85 7.48 17.52
CA LEU A 200 2.80 6.13 16.95
C LEU A 200 1.43 5.48 17.18
N GLY A 201 0.71 5.88 18.24
CA GLY A 201 -0.65 5.44 18.48
C GLY A 201 -1.39 6.38 19.42
N LYS A 202 -2.67 6.60 19.15
CA LYS A 202 -3.55 7.42 19.99
C LYS A 202 -4.59 6.54 20.68
N ASP A 203 -4.99 6.98 21.88
CA ASP A 203 -6.08 6.40 22.67
C ASP A 203 -5.91 4.88 22.89
N ARG A 204 -4.70 4.44 23.26
CA ARG A 204 -4.38 3.03 23.50
C ARG A 204 -4.65 2.65 24.94
N ALA A 205 -5.59 1.71 25.15
CA ALA A 205 -5.89 1.15 26.49
C ALA A 205 -4.87 0.05 26.80
N ILE A 206 -3.91 0.34 27.69
CA ILE A 206 -2.76 -0.54 27.95
C ILE A 206 -2.25 -0.34 29.38
N VAL A 207 -1.70 -1.40 29.99
CA VAL A 207 -1.03 -1.34 31.29
C VAL A 207 0.46 -1.15 31.06
N LEU A 208 1.00 0.01 31.47
CA LEU A 208 2.41 0.37 31.22
C LEU A 208 3.13 0.81 32.50
N GLN A 209 4.43 0.59 32.50
CA GLN A 209 5.40 1.21 33.40
C GLN A 209 6.60 1.75 32.59
N GLU A 210 7.33 2.70 33.15
CA GLU A 210 8.58 3.18 32.58
C GLU A 210 9.57 2.01 32.45
N GLY A 211 10.26 1.94 31.31
CA GLY A 211 11.17 0.84 30.96
C GLY A 211 10.52 -0.34 30.24
N ASP A 212 9.20 -0.39 30.10
CA ASP A 212 8.51 -1.45 29.35
C ASP A 212 8.87 -1.42 27.86
N LEU A 213 8.98 -2.60 27.26
CA LEU A 213 9.14 -2.77 25.81
C LEU A 213 7.78 -3.05 25.15
N LEU A 214 7.58 -2.38 24.05
CA LEU A 214 6.37 -2.47 23.21
C LEU A 214 6.73 -2.92 21.81
#